data_1f1319604a4ac4b29eaa431c6e183003
#
_entry.id   1f1319604a4ac4b29eaa431c6e183003
#
_cell.length_a   1.000
_cell.length_b   1.000
_cell.length_c   1.000
_cell.angle_alpha   90.00
_cell.angle_beta   90.00
_cell.angle_gamma   90.00
#
_symmetry.space_group_name_H-M   'P 1'
#
loop_
_entity.id
_entity.type
_entity.pdbx_description
1 polymer ?
#
loop_
_entity_poly.entity_id
_entity_poly.type
_entity_poly.pdbx_seq_one_letter_code
_entity_poly.pdbx_strand_id
1 'polypeptide(L)'
;MSALNTSSLWNKSFILCLANNLFLFIFYFAQTSILPIYILNDLGGSLAQAGLAMTLFMASSIAVRPFSGLIIEKFGNKKTLFIAEALFCLFSLAYVFADNLHLLLLIRFLHGIWFSIVTTVAVPIVNEFIPEKRKGEGMGYFVMSINLGIVLGPFLGLTLIQSVSYPMVAGILALSVCLGFLFCFFIPIQQTTQKLKPPAKRKLIIHDFVETKALNISIMGMIVSFSYASIMSFISTYAESKHLRNYASLFFIVFAISMMSLRPITGKIYDRRGASYVIYPAIILFSLGLVILSQIQSLTGLLVAAVCVGMGFGSAQPCLQTLAIQGAEKHRIGHATSTFFTMYDLGIALGSVLLGLLISKQGYSFTYLFCALTTILSLLFYAVIANRKKTA
;
A
#
# COMPACT_ATOMS: atom_id res chain seq x y z
N MET A 1 -1.35 -32.93 -15.34
CA MET A 1 -1.11 -31.76 -14.47
C MET A 1 0.29 -31.25 -14.76
N SER A 2 0.44 -30.35 -15.74
CA SER A 2 1.74 -29.74 -16.07
C SER A 2 2.07 -28.75 -14.96
N ALA A 3 3.09 -29.04 -14.16
CA ALA A 3 3.75 -28.05 -13.35
C ALA A 3 4.16 -26.91 -14.32
N LEU A 4 3.56 -25.72 -14.14
CA LEU A 4 4.01 -24.51 -14.83
C LEU A 4 5.48 -24.33 -14.42
N ASN A 5 6.36 -24.69 -15.35
CA ASN A 5 7.81 -24.59 -15.18
C ASN A 5 8.17 -23.09 -15.24
N THR A 6 7.85 -22.35 -14.14
CA THR A 6 8.12 -20.92 -14.01
C THR A 6 9.57 -20.70 -13.62
N SER A 7 10.49 -21.10 -14.51
CA SER A 7 11.92 -20.83 -14.34
C SER A 7 12.23 -19.33 -14.43
N SER A 8 11.39 -18.55 -15.11
CA SER A 8 11.53 -17.10 -15.30
C SER A 8 10.54 -16.32 -14.42
N LEU A 9 11.02 -15.29 -13.73
CA LEU A 9 10.18 -14.34 -13.00
C LEU A 9 9.25 -13.57 -13.97
N TRP A 10 9.79 -13.17 -15.11
CA TRP A 10 9.08 -12.37 -16.12
C TRP A 10 8.20 -13.25 -17.02
N ASN A 11 7.33 -14.05 -16.40
CA ASN A 11 6.31 -14.79 -17.14
C ASN A 11 5.09 -13.90 -17.43
N LYS A 12 4.29 -14.27 -18.45
CA LYS A 12 3.13 -13.50 -18.89
C LYS A 12 2.15 -13.19 -17.77
N SER A 13 1.86 -14.16 -16.92
CA SER A 13 0.91 -14.00 -15.82
C SER A 13 1.39 -12.99 -14.77
N PHE A 14 2.69 -13.02 -14.43
CA PHE A 14 3.29 -12.05 -13.52
C PHE A 14 3.22 -10.63 -14.09
N ILE A 15 3.56 -10.45 -15.37
CA ILE A 15 3.48 -9.14 -16.04
C ILE A 15 2.05 -8.60 -16.05
N LEU A 16 1.06 -9.45 -16.33
CA LEU A 16 -0.35 -9.08 -16.32
C LEU A 16 -0.83 -8.67 -14.90
N CYS A 17 -0.38 -9.39 -13.87
CA CYS A 17 -0.66 -9.00 -12.48
C CYS A 17 -0.06 -7.63 -12.14
N LEU A 18 1.19 -7.35 -12.56
CA LEU A 18 1.83 -6.06 -12.34
C LEU A 18 1.08 -4.92 -13.06
N ALA A 19 0.69 -5.16 -14.32
CA ALA A 19 -0.03 -4.16 -15.12
C ALA A 19 -1.42 -3.87 -14.54
N ASN A 20 -2.18 -4.89 -14.14
CA ASN A 20 -3.47 -4.71 -13.47
C ASN A 20 -3.32 -3.90 -12.19
N ASN A 21 -2.38 -4.27 -11.33
CA ASN A 21 -2.11 -3.57 -10.08
C ASN A 21 -1.68 -2.11 -10.32
N LEU A 22 -0.87 -1.85 -11.35
CA LEU A 22 -0.46 -0.50 -11.74
C LEU A 22 -1.67 0.38 -12.12
N PHE A 23 -2.57 -0.11 -12.98
CA PHE A 23 -3.75 0.65 -13.40
C PHE A 23 -4.68 0.95 -12.24
N LEU A 24 -4.90 0.01 -11.33
CA LEU A 24 -5.67 0.19 -10.12
C LEU A 24 -5.08 1.34 -9.27
N PHE A 25 -3.76 1.34 -9.06
CA PHE A 25 -3.11 2.36 -8.24
C PHE A 25 -2.95 3.70 -8.95
N ILE A 26 -2.80 3.74 -10.28
CA ILE A 26 -2.88 4.99 -11.06
C ILE A 26 -4.23 5.65 -10.81
N PHE A 27 -5.33 4.90 -10.96
CA PHE A 27 -6.67 5.43 -10.70
C PHE A 27 -6.81 5.94 -9.27
N TYR A 28 -6.42 5.13 -8.28
CA TYR A 28 -6.52 5.49 -6.86
C TYR A 28 -5.80 6.79 -6.54
N PHE A 29 -4.53 6.92 -6.91
CA PHE A 29 -3.72 8.10 -6.61
C PHE A 29 -4.10 9.32 -7.46
N ALA A 30 -4.55 9.14 -8.70
CA ALA A 30 -5.11 10.21 -9.51
C ALA A 30 -6.36 10.81 -8.83
N GLN A 31 -7.32 9.95 -8.43
CA GLN A 31 -8.52 10.39 -7.71
C GLN A 31 -8.18 11.12 -6.41
N THR A 32 -7.18 10.64 -5.66
CA THR A 32 -6.73 11.29 -4.42
C THR A 32 -6.27 12.74 -4.67
N SER A 33 -5.69 13.01 -5.84
CA SER A 33 -5.17 14.35 -6.18
C SER A 33 -6.20 15.27 -6.80
N ILE A 34 -7.11 14.77 -7.65
CA ILE A 34 -8.05 15.61 -8.40
C ILE A 34 -9.40 15.81 -7.71
N LEU A 35 -9.80 14.87 -6.84
CA LEU A 35 -11.10 14.92 -6.20
C LEU A 35 -11.31 16.16 -5.30
N PRO A 36 -10.30 16.58 -4.49
CA PRO A 36 -10.44 17.82 -3.75
C PRO A 36 -10.69 19.04 -4.64
N ILE A 37 -10.04 19.09 -5.79
CA ILE A 37 -10.21 20.18 -6.78
C ILE A 37 -11.64 20.19 -7.29
N TYR A 38 -12.16 19.03 -7.69
CA TYR A 38 -13.53 18.88 -8.16
C TYR A 38 -14.57 19.26 -7.12
N ILE A 39 -14.40 18.80 -5.86
CA ILE A 39 -15.32 19.13 -4.78
C ILE A 39 -15.38 20.62 -4.50
N LEU A 40 -14.23 21.29 -4.49
CA LEU A 40 -14.14 22.72 -4.19
C LEU A 40 -14.64 23.60 -5.34
N ASN A 41 -14.26 23.30 -6.59
CA ASN A 41 -14.49 24.17 -7.73
C ASN A 41 -15.81 23.89 -8.44
N ASP A 42 -16.20 22.62 -8.58
CA ASP A 42 -17.36 22.24 -9.41
C ASP A 42 -18.60 21.89 -8.56
N LEU A 43 -18.42 21.25 -7.40
CA LEU A 43 -19.52 20.86 -6.52
C LEU A 43 -19.84 21.89 -5.43
N GLY A 44 -19.10 23.01 -5.34
CA GLY A 44 -19.28 24.02 -4.32
C GLY A 44 -19.10 23.53 -2.89
N GLY A 45 -18.35 22.45 -2.72
CA GLY A 45 -18.08 21.84 -1.42
C GLY A 45 -16.99 22.56 -0.63
N SER A 46 -16.85 22.22 0.64
CA SER A 46 -15.82 22.75 1.54
C SER A 46 -14.57 21.88 1.58
N LEU A 47 -13.46 22.42 2.10
CA LEU A 47 -12.24 21.67 2.34
C LEU A 47 -12.46 20.49 3.31
N ALA A 48 -13.32 20.66 4.30
CA ALA A 48 -13.71 19.56 5.22
C ALA A 48 -14.42 18.42 4.47
N GLN A 49 -15.27 18.72 3.51
CA GLN A 49 -15.98 17.73 2.69
C GLN A 49 -15.03 17.02 1.71
N ALA A 50 -14.03 17.72 1.17
CA ALA A 50 -12.95 17.11 0.40
C ALA A 50 -12.14 16.12 1.26
N GLY A 51 -11.80 16.50 2.49
CA GLY A 51 -11.18 15.59 3.47
C GLY A 51 -12.08 14.40 3.82
N LEU A 52 -13.38 14.61 3.99
CA LEU A 52 -14.35 13.55 4.26
C LEU A 52 -14.40 12.51 3.14
N ALA A 53 -14.33 12.93 1.87
CA ALA A 53 -14.28 12.00 0.74
C ALA A 53 -13.07 11.07 0.80
N MET A 54 -11.91 11.56 1.23
CA MET A 54 -10.71 10.73 1.44
C MET A 54 -10.88 9.79 2.63
N THR A 55 -11.40 10.33 3.74
CA THR A 55 -11.61 9.57 4.97
C THR A 55 -12.61 8.42 4.79
N LEU A 56 -13.73 8.64 4.09
CA LEU A 56 -14.73 7.61 3.85
C LEU A 56 -14.18 6.42 3.06
N PHE A 57 -13.37 6.70 2.02
CA PHE A 57 -12.71 5.64 1.27
C PHE A 57 -11.75 4.82 2.14
N MET A 58 -10.88 5.49 2.91
CA MET A 58 -9.93 4.81 3.77
C MET A 58 -10.63 4.06 4.91
N ALA A 59 -11.62 4.67 5.54
CA ALA A 59 -12.37 4.05 6.63
C ALA A 59 -13.10 2.78 6.18
N SER A 60 -13.77 2.81 5.03
CA SER A 60 -14.43 1.62 4.47
C SER A 60 -13.42 0.53 4.08
N SER A 61 -12.28 0.92 3.50
CA SER A 61 -11.20 0.01 3.16
C SER A 61 -10.64 -0.68 4.40
N ILE A 62 -10.30 0.07 5.45
CA ILE A 62 -9.77 -0.48 6.71
C ILE A 62 -10.79 -1.39 7.39
N ALA A 63 -12.06 -0.98 7.44
CA ALA A 63 -13.13 -1.75 8.09
C ALA A 63 -13.35 -3.12 7.43
N VAL A 64 -13.26 -3.20 6.10
CA VAL A 64 -13.50 -4.45 5.35
C VAL A 64 -12.24 -5.34 5.29
N ARG A 65 -11.06 -4.77 5.46
CA ARG A 65 -9.80 -5.50 5.27
C ARG A 65 -9.67 -6.80 6.10
N PRO A 66 -10.03 -6.86 7.40
CA PRO A 66 -9.98 -8.10 8.17
C PRO A 66 -10.86 -9.23 7.61
N PHE A 67 -11.98 -8.84 6.95
CA PHE A 67 -12.90 -9.79 6.33
C PHE A 67 -12.42 -10.30 4.97
N SER A 68 -11.51 -9.59 4.32
CA SER A 68 -11.02 -9.95 2.99
C SER A 68 -10.38 -11.33 2.96
N GLY A 69 -9.65 -11.71 4.02
CA GLY A 69 -9.09 -13.07 4.17
C GLY A 69 -10.16 -14.16 4.19
N LEU A 70 -11.24 -13.96 4.96
CA LEU A 70 -12.39 -14.88 5.02
C LEU A 70 -13.11 -14.98 3.68
N ILE A 71 -13.27 -13.86 2.97
CA ILE A 71 -13.90 -13.82 1.64
C ILE A 71 -13.07 -14.67 0.67
N ILE A 72 -11.75 -14.49 0.68
CA ILE A 72 -10.82 -15.26 -0.17
C ILE A 72 -10.88 -16.75 0.18
N GLU A 73 -10.86 -17.11 1.45
CA GLU A 73 -10.95 -18.50 1.91
C GLU A 73 -12.28 -19.14 1.46
N LYS A 74 -13.39 -18.43 1.59
CA LYS A 74 -14.73 -18.93 1.26
C LYS A 74 -14.98 -19.08 -0.24
N PHE A 75 -14.58 -18.10 -1.04
CA PHE A 75 -14.91 -18.02 -2.47
C PHE A 75 -13.74 -18.43 -3.38
N GLY A 76 -12.52 -18.51 -2.84
CA GLY A 76 -11.28 -18.75 -3.58
C GLY A 76 -10.75 -17.50 -4.29
N ASN A 77 -9.45 -17.52 -4.64
CA ASN A 77 -8.75 -16.37 -5.24
C ASN A 77 -9.43 -15.88 -6.52
N LYS A 78 -9.76 -16.80 -7.45
CA LYS A 78 -10.31 -16.44 -8.77
C LYS A 78 -11.64 -15.72 -8.67
N LYS A 79 -12.64 -16.30 -7.98
CA LYS A 79 -13.98 -15.70 -7.85
C LYS A 79 -13.91 -14.37 -7.12
N THR A 80 -13.12 -14.30 -6.03
CA THR A 80 -12.96 -13.06 -5.27
C THR A 80 -12.35 -11.96 -6.13
N LEU A 81 -11.29 -12.26 -6.92
CA LEU A 81 -10.70 -11.26 -7.81
C LEU A 81 -11.72 -10.75 -8.82
N PHE A 82 -12.37 -11.65 -9.57
CA PHE A 82 -13.29 -11.23 -10.63
C PHE A 82 -14.47 -10.42 -10.13
N ILE A 83 -15.08 -10.80 -8.99
CA ILE A 83 -16.19 -10.04 -8.40
C ILE A 83 -15.70 -8.68 -7.90
N ALA A 84 -14.58 -8.65 -7.17
CA ALA A 84 -14.07 -7.43 -6.58
C ALA A 84 -13.58 -6.44 -7.64
N GLU A 85 -12.86 -6.92 -8.69
CA GLU A 85 -12.43 -6.09 -9.82
C GLU A 85 -13.62 -5.56 -10.64
N ALA A 86 -14.63 -6.39 -10.92
CA ALA A 86 -15.83 -5.95 -11.63
C ALA A 86 -16.54 -4.82 -10.88
N LEU A 87 -16.68 -4.96 -9.55
CA LEU A 87 -17.31 -3.93 -8.71
C LEU A 87 -16.40 -2.72 -8.53
N PHE A 88 -15.09 -2.91 -8.45
CA PHE A 88 -14.14 -1.80 -8.45
C PHE A 88 -14.22 -1.00 -9.76
N CYS A 89 -14.29 -1.66 -10.94
CA CYS A 89 -14.53 -1.01 -12.23
C CYS A 89 -15.87 -0.28 -12.27
N LEU A 90 -16.94 -0.91 -11.78
CA LEU A 90 -18.27 -0.28 -11.74
C LEU A 90 -18.24 1.03 -10.95
N PHE A 91 -17.65 1.01 -9.74
CA PHE A 91 -17.53 2.23 -8.93
C PHE A 91 -16.51 3.22 -9.51
N SER A 92 -15.48 2.75 -10.22
CA SER A 92 -14.58 3.65 -10.97
C SER A 92 -15.32 4.41 -12.08
N LEU A 93 -16.20 3.74 -12.81
CA LEU A 93 -17.05 4.37 -13.83
C LEU A 93 -18.13 5.27 -13.21
N ALA A 94 -18.62 4.94 -12.02
CA ALA A 94 -19.66 5.73 -11.34
C ALA A 94 -19.23 7.18 -11.04
N TYR A 95 -17.91 7.46 -10.94
CA TYR A 95 -17.43 8.84 -10.78
C TYR A 95 -17.78 9.76 -11.95
N VAL A 96 -18.00 9.23 -13.15
CA VAL A 96 -18.44 9.99 -14.32
C VAL A 96 -19.80 10.65 -14.08
N PHE A 97 -20.63 10.02 -13.25
CA PHE A 97 -22.00 10.45 -12.95
C PHE A 97 -22.11 11.13 -11.58
N ALA A 98 -21.02 11.38 -10.90
CA ALA A 98 -20.99 11.98 -9.57
C ALA A 98 -21.16 13.51 -9.64
N ASP A 99 -22.35 13.97 -10.00
CA ASP A 99 -22.74 15.36 -10.19
C ASP A 99 -23.10 16.11 -8.90
N ASN A 100 -23.18 15.41 -7.78
CA ASN A 100 -23.43 15.99 -6.47
C ASN A 100 -22.57 15.35 -5.38
N LEU A 101 -22.34 16.11 -4.31
CA LEU A 101 -21.43 15.73 -3.24
C LEU A 101 -21.88 14.44 -2.52
N HIS A 102 -23.17 14.25 -2.27
CA HIS A 102 -23.66 13.08 -1.53
C HIS A 102 -23.43 11.78 -2.31
N LEU A 103 -23.71 11.81 -3.62
CA LEU A 103 -23.45 10.67 -4.50
C LEU A 103 -21.96 10.37 -4.55
N LEU A 104 -21.12 11.42 -4.67
CA LEU A 104 -19.66 11.27 -4.66
C LEU A 104 -19.14 10.62 -3.37
N LEU A 105 -19.62 11.06 -2.21
CA LEU A 105 -19.26 10.49 -0.91
C LEU A 105 -19.70 9.02 -0.79
N LEU A 106 -20.90 8.69 -1.27
CA LEU A 106 -21.40 7.30 -1.32
C LEU A 106 -20.51 6.43 -2.21
N ILE A 107 -20.20 6.91 -3.41
CA ILE A 107 -19.28 6.20 -4.34
C ILE A 107 -17.92 5.98 -3.66
N ARG A 108 -17.34 6.98 -3.00
CA ARG A 108 -16.07 6.86 -2.28
C ARG A 108 -16.11 5.77 -1.21
N PHE A 109 -17.18 5.76 -0.40
CA PHE A 109 -17.36 4.74 0.65
C PHE A 109 -17.46 3.33 0.06
N LEU A 110 -18.31 3.11 -0.94
CA LEU A 110 -18.50 1.81 -1.57
C LEU A 110 -17.25 1.35 -2.34
N HIS A 111 -16.59 2.27 -3.02
CA HIS A 111 -15.36 2.00 -3.78
C HIS A 111 -14.20 1.54 -2.88
N GLY A 112 -14.06 2.13 -1.67
CA GLY A 112 -13.06 1.72 -0.68
C GLY A 112 -13.21 0.27 -0.21
N ILE A 113 -14.45 -0.25 -0.13
CA ILE A 113 -14.74 -1.66 0.18
C ILE A 113 -14.05 -2.57 -0.86
N TRP A 114 -14.31 -2.31 -2.13
CA TRP A 114 -13.79 -3.16 -3.22
C TRP A 114 -12.29 -2.99 -3.43
N PHE A 115 -11.76 -1.79 -3.22
CA PHE A 115 -10.31 -1.55 -3.18
C PHE A 115 -9.61 -2.46 -2.16
N SER A 116 -10.17 -2.56 -0.96
CA SER A 116 -9.62 -3.40 0.10
C SER A 116 -9.56 -4.87 -0.31
N ILE A 117 -10.64 -5.40 -0.91
CA ILE A 117 -10.73 -6.81 -1.31
C ILE A 117 -9.78 -7.08 -2.49
N VAL A 118 -9.78 -6.22 -3.52
CA VAL A 118 -8.91 -6.37 -4.70
C VAL A 118 -7.44 -6.37 -4.29
N THR A 119 -7.01 -5.38 -3.52
CA THR A 119 -5.59 -5.27 -3.10
C THR A 119 -5.16 -6.41 -2.19
N THR A 120 -6.08 -6.99 -1.42
CA THR A 120 -5.79 -8.16 -0.58
C THR A 120 -5.68 -9.44 -1.42
N VAL A 121 -6.60 -9.69 -2.37
CA VAL A 121 -6.59 -10.92 -3.19
C VAL A 121 -5.51 -10.89 -4.28
N ALA A 122 -5.08 -9.72 -4.74
CA ALA A 122 -4.01 -9.59 -5.73
C ALA A 122 -2.68 -10.20 -5.24
N VAL A 123 -2.39 -10.11 -3.93
CA VAL A 123 -1.14 -10.60 -3.34
C VAL A 123 -1.01 -12.12 -3.41
N PRO A 124 -1.93 -12.95 -2.92
CA PRO A 124 -1.83 -14.40 -3.07
C PRO A 124 -1.81 -14.82 -4.54
N ILE A 125 -2.54 -14.15 -5.43
CA ILE A 125 -2.56 -14.45 -6.87
C ILE A 125 -1.19 -14.20 -7.49
N VAL A 126 -0.62 -13.01 -7.33
CA VAL A 126 0.71 -12.72 -7.91
C VAL A 126 1.78 -13.64 -7.33
N ASN A 127 1.65 -14.01 -6.06
CA ASN A 127 2.58 -14.93 -5.39
C ASN A 127 2.58 -16.34 -6.02
N GLU A 128 1.48 -16.80 -6.65
CA GLU A 128 1.43 -18.08 -7.37
C GLU A 128 2.35 -18.08 -8.61
N PHE A 129 2.57 -16.92 -9.23
CA PHE A 129 3.36 -16.79 -10.47
C PHE A 129 4.82 -16.39 -10.23
N ILE A 130 5.22 -16.18 -8.99
CA ILE A 130 6.61 -15.88 -8.61
C ILE A 130 7.32 -17.19 -8.24
N PRO A 131 8.49 -17.51 -8.86
CA PRO A 131 9.29 -18.67 -8.48
C PRO A 131 9.67 -18.64 -7.00
N GLU A 132 9.66 -19.80 -6.32
CA GLU A 132 9.95 -19.90 -4.87
C GLU A 132 11.29 -19.27 -4.48
N LYS A 133 12.32 -19.41 -5.32
CA LYS A 133 13.66 -18.86 -5.09
C LYS A 133 13.77 -17.35 -5.32
N ARG A 134 12.69 -16.69 -5.82
CA ARG A 134 12.68 -15.26 -6.20
C ARG A 134 11.48 -14.52 -5.61
N LYS A 135 10.94 -14.99 -4.48
CA LYS A 135 9.75 -14.40 -3.83
C LYS A 135 9.98 -12.94 -3.42
N GLY A 136 11.13 -12.63 -2.83
CA GLY A 136 11.48 -11.27 -2.44
C GLY A 136 11.63 -10.34 -3.63
N GLU A 137 12.30 -10.80 -4.68
CA GLU A 137 12.48 -10.02 -5.91
C GLU A 137 11.12 -9.78 -6.59
N GLY A 138 10.30 -10.82 -6.77
CA GLY A 138 9.00 -10.71 -7.41
C GLY A 138 8.03 -9.82 -6.63
N MET A 139 7.93 -9.98 -5.31
CA MET A 139 7.13 -9.09 -4.47
C MET A 139 7.66 -7.65 -4.48
N GLY A 140 8.98 -7.47 -4.58
CA GLY A 140 9.57 -6.15 -4.77
C GLY A 140 9.07 -5.45 -6.03
N TYR A 141 9.03 -6.14 -7.17
CA TYR A 141 8.46 -5.60 -8.41
C TYR A 141 6.94 -5.37 -8.32
N PHE A 142 6.22 -6.24 -7.62
CA PHE A 142 4.78 -6.04 -7.40
C PHE A 142 4.51 -4.75 -6.62
N VAL A 143 5.26 -4.50 -5.54
CA VAL A 143 5.12 -3.23 -4.79
C VAL A 143 5.64 -2.04 -5.60
N MET A 144 6.62 -2.24 -6.49
CA MET A 144 7.08 -1.18 -7.40
C MET A 144 5.97 -0.70 -8.34
N SER A 145 5.04 -1.56 -8.77
CA SER A 145 3.88 -1.13 -9.56
C SER A 145 2.96 -0.18 -8.79
N ILE A 146 2.83 -0.35 -7.46
CA ILE A 146 2.13 0.60 -6.58
C ILE A 146 2.85 1.96 -6.57
N ASN A 147 4.18 1.94 -6.42
CA ASN A 147 4.97 3.17 -6.36
C ASN A 147 4.95 3.95 -7.68
N LEU A 148 4.92 3.24 -8.82
CA LEU A 148 4.67 3.87 -10.13
C LEU A 148 3.30 4.54 -10.17
N GLY A 149 2.27 3.91 -9.58
CA GLY A 149 0.94 4.49 -9.42
C GLY A 149 0.96 5.78 -8.59
N ILE A 150 1.76 5.85 -7.50
CA ILE A 150 1.93 7.06 -6.67
C ILE A 150 2.44 8.24 -7.50
N VAL A 151 3.31 8.00 -8.48
CA VAL A 151 3.88 9.05 -9.33
C VAL A 151 2.98 9.34 -10.52
N LEU A 152 2.60 8.31 -11.27
CA LEU A 152 1.84 8.45 -12.52
C LEU A 152 0.39 8.88 -12.28
N GLY A 153 -0.21 8.46 -11.15
CA GLY A 153 -1.60 8.81 -10.84
C GLY A 153 -1.81 10.32 -10.73
N PRO A 154 -1.16 11.01 -9.77
CA PRO A 154 -1.26 12.46 -9.66
C PRO A 154 -0.81 13.20 -10.92
N PHE A 155 0.27 12.74 -11.57
CA PHE A 155 0.77 13.35 -12.81
C PHE A 155 -0.30 13.31 -13.90
N LEU A 156 -0.88 12.16 -14.18
CA LEU A 156 -1.93 12.03 -15.20
C LEU A 156 -3.21 12.77 -14.80
N GLY A 157 -3.65 12.61 -13.54
CA GLY A 157 -4.86 13.25 -13.05
C GLY A 157 -4.79 14.77 -13.11
N LEU A 158 -3.71 15.36 -12.59
CA LEU A 158 -3.53 16.80 -12.55
C LEU A 158 -3.26 17.42 -13.95
N THR A 159 -2.62 16.67 -14.84
CA THR A 159 -2.42 17.12 -16.23
C THR A 159 -3.74 17.11 -17.00
N LEU A 160 -4.51 16.04 -16.89
CA LEU A 160 -5.77 15.91 -17.61
C LEU A 160 -6.83 16.92 -17.12
N ILE A 161 -6.95 17.16 -15.81
CA ILE A 161 -7.96 18.09 -15.25
C ILE A 161 -7.75 19.53 -15.68
N GLN A 162 -6.54 19.89 -16.15
CA GLN A 162 -6.27 21.23 -16.72
C GLN A 162 -6.88 21.43 -18.11
N SER A 163 -7.15 20.34 -18.83
CA SER A 163 -7.56 20.39 -20.24
C SER A 163 -8.99 19.93 -20.46
N VAL A 164 -9.52 19.06 -19.59
CA VAL A 164 -10.86 18.49 -19.74
C VAL A 164 -11.60 18.44 -18.40
N SER A 165 -12.93 18.31 -18.45
CA SER A 165 -13.79 18.26 -17.24
C SER A 165 -13.51 17.03 -16.38
N TYR A 166 -13.79 17.13 -15.08
CA TYR A 166 -13.62 16.02 -14.14
C TYR A 166 -14.31 14.72 -14.57
N PRO A 167 -15.59 14.70 -15.05
CA PRO A 167 -16.22 13.47 -15.53
C PRO A 167 -15.43 12.79 -16.66
N MET A 168 -14.85 13.58 -17.56
CA MET A 168 -14.03 13.03 -18.65
C MET A 168 -12.71 12.45 -18.14
N VAL A 169 -12.04 13.13 -17.21
CA VAL A 169 -10.83 12.59 -16.53
C VAL A 169 -11.16 11.29 -15.80
N ALA A 170 -12.25 11.28 -15.04
CA ALA A 170 -12.70 10.10 -14.31
C ALA A 170 -12.99 8.93 -15.27
N GLY A 171 -13.62 9.19 -16.42
CA GLY A 171 -13.87 8.21 -17.46
C GLY A 171 -12.60 7.62 -18.07
N ILE A 172 -11.62 8.45 -18.44
CA ILE A 172 -10.32 8.01 -18.99
C ILE A 172 -9.59 7.14 -17.98
N LEU A 173 -9.54 7.57 -16.72
CA LEU A 173 -8.90 6.80 -15.65
C LEU A 173 -9.64 5.48 -15.37
N ALA A 174 -10.99 5.48 -15.37
CA ALA A 174 -11.78 4.27 -15.20
C ALA A 174 -11.58 3.27 -16.34
N LEU A 175 -11.41 3.74 -17.58
CA LEU A 175 -11.06 2.87 -18.73
C LEU A 175 -9.72 2.16 -18.51
N SER A 176 -8.73 2.80 -17.89
CA SER A 176 -7.47 2.12 -17.56
C SER A 176 -7.67 0.99 -16.54
N VAL A 177 -8.56 1.17 -15.55
CA VAL A 177 -8.95 0.11 -14.61
C VAL A 177 -9.66 -1.04 -15.33
N CYS A 178 -10.60 -0.71 -16.22
CA CYS A 178 -11.30 -1.73 -17.02
C CYS A 178 -10.31 -2.53 -17.90
N LEU A 179 -9.29 -1.87 -18.46
CA LEU A 179 -8.22 -2.56 -19.20
C LEU A 179 -7.43 -3.51 -18.26
N GLY A 180 -7.11 -3.08 -17.03
CA GLY A 180 -6.51 -3.93 -16.01
C GLY A 180 -7.38 -5.15 -15.70
N PHE A 181 -8.67 -4.95 -15.53
CA PHE A 181 -9.63 -6.05 -15.32
C PHE A 181 -9.67 -7.03 -16.51
N LEU A 182 -9.61 -6.52 -17.75
CA LEU A 182 -9.51 -7.39 -18.93
C LEU A 182 -8.26 -8.28 -18.89
N PHE A 183 -7.15 -7.80 -18.34
CA PHE A 183 -5.94 -8.62 -18.18
C PHE A 183 -6.14 -9.80 -17.22
N CYS A 184 -7.04 -9.69 -16.25
CA CYS A 184 -7.36 -10.78 -15.32
C CYS A 184 -7.93 -12.02 -16.04
N PHE A 185 -8.61 -11.85 -17.17
CA PHE A 185 -9.13 -12.98 -17.96
C PHE A 185 -8.03 -13.84 -18.60
N PHE A 186 -6.85 -13.26 -18.80
CA PHE A 186 -5.70 -13.96 -19.40
C PHE A 186 -4.75 -14.54 -18.34
N ILE A 187 -5.03 -14.35 -17.05
CA ILE A 187 -4.25 -14.92 -15.94
C ILE A 187 -4.83 -16.30 -15.60
N PRO A 188 -4.07 -17.40 -15.72
CA PRO A 188 -4.54 -18.75 -15.42
C PRO A 188 -4.57 -18.97 -13.89
N ILE A 189 -5.46 -18.25 -13.21
CA ILE A 189 -5.63 -18.35 -11.75
C ILE A 189 -6.21 -19.71 -11.42
N GLN A 190 -5.48 -20.50 -10.63
CA GLN A 190 -5.98 -21.79 -10.17
C GLN A 190 -7.10 -21.53 -9.15
N GLN A 191 -8.23 -22.21 -9.37
CA GLN A 191 -9.30 -22.20 -8.39
C GLN A 191 -8.89 -23.13 -7.25
N THR A 192 -8.26 -22.58 -6.22
CA THR A 192 -7.95 -23.32 -5.00
C THR A 192 -9.24 -23.48 -4.20
N THR A 193 -10.20 -24.22 -4.78
CA THR A 193 -11.31 -24.76 -4.01
C THR A 193 -10.78 -25.95 -3.23
N GLN A 194 -10.06 -25.70 -2.13
CA GLN A 194 -10.16 -26.69 -1.09
C GLN A 194 -11.65 -26.76 -0.74
N LYS A 195 -12.25 -27.95 -0.99
CA LYS A 195 -13.54 -28.28 -0.41
C LYS A 195 -13.33 -28.32 1.11
N LEU A 196 -13.23 -27.13 1.72
CA LEU A 196 -13.43 -27.05 3.15
C LEU A 196 -14.82 -27.65 3.38
N LYS A 197 -14.88 -28.73 4.16
CA LYS A 197 -16.15 -29.19 4.70
C LYS A 197 -16.88 -27.96 5.17
N PRO A 198 -18.18 -27.79 4.83
CA PRO A 198 -18.93 -26.62 5.26
C PRO A 198 -18.67 -26.44 6.75
N PRO A 199 -18.24 -25.27 7.20
CA PRO A 199 -17.96 -25.05 8.60
C PRO A 199 -19.23 -25.43 9.35
N ALA A 200 -19.16 -26.48 10.17
CA ALA A 200 -20.17 -26.67 11.19
C ALA A 200 -20.39 -25.31 11.83
N LYS A 201 -21.63 -24.91 12.16
CA LYS A 201 -22.01 -23.60 12.73
C LYS A 201 -21.08 -23.24 13.89
N ARG A 202 -19.86 -22.83 13.57
CA ARG A 202 -18.80 -22.47 14.52
C ARG A 202 -18.88 -20.98 14.75
N LYS A 203 -18.88 -20.53 15.99
CA LYS A 203 -18.71 -19.11 16.32
C LYS A 203 -17.39 -18.63 15.72
N LEU A 204 -17.41 -17.52 14.99
CA LEU A 204 -16.22 -16.87 14.48
C LEU A 204 -15.32 -16.49 15.67
N ILE A 205 -14.07 -16.85 15.59
CA ILE A 205 -13.03 -16.52 16.57
C ILE A 205 -12.01 -15.58 15.93
N ILE A 206 -11.24 -14.88 16.75
CA ILE A 206 -10.20 -13.93 16.27
C ILE A 206 -9.25 -14.56 15.25
N HIS A 207 -8.94 -15.84 15.41
CA HIS A 207 -8.09 -16.59 14.48
C HIS A 207 -8.68 -16.71 13.05
N ASP A 208 -9.99 -16.52 12.89
CA ASP A 208 -10.64 -16.56 11.59
C ASP A 208 -10.42 -15.23 10.81
N PHE A 209 -10.07 -14.16 11.50
CA PHE A 209 -9.81 -12.83 10.93
C PHE A 209 -8.33 -12.49 10.82
N VAL A 210 -7.51 -13.05 11.71
CA VAL A 210 -6.10 -12.68 11.87
C VAL A 210 -5.22 -13.92 11.72
N GLU A 211 -4.18 -13.82 10.90
CA GLU A 211 -3.15 -14.84 10.81
C GLU A 211 -2.10 -14.61 11.90
N THR A 212 -2.12 -15.45 12.93
CA THR A 212 -1.25 -15.30 14.10
C THR A 212 0.23 -15.40 13.76
N LYS A 213 0.60 -16.24 12.76
CA LYS A 213 1.99 -16.38 12.29
C LYS A 213 2.51 -15.10 11.61
N ALA A 214 1.59 -14.31 11.01
CA ALA A 214 1.92 -13.03 10.39
C ALA A 214 1.87 -11.84 11.37
N LEU A 215 1.20 -11.98 12.53
CA LEU A 215 0.86 -10.89 13.43
C LEU A 215 2.09 -10.11 13.92
N ASN A 216 3.14 -10.79 14.37
CA ASN A 216 4.34 -10.13 14.89
C ASN A 216 5.02 -9.25 13.84
N ILE A 217 5.13 -9.77 12.60
CA ILE A 217 5.70 -9.01 11.48
C ILE A 217 4.75 -7.87 11.06
N SER A 218 3.45 -8.09 11.14
CA SER A 218 2.44 -7.06 10.85
C SER A 218 2.46 -5.91 11.86
N ILE A 219 2.71 -6.20 13.14
CA ILE A 219 2.91 -5.17 14.18
C ILE A 219 4.17 -4.35 13.86
N MET A 220 5.25 -4.98 13.43
CA MET A 220 6.43 -4.24 12.97
C MET A 220 6.11 -3.36 11.77
N GLY A 221 5.33 -3.89 10.80
CA GLY A 221 4.80 -3.11 9.67
C GLY A 221 3.97 -1.90 10.13
N MET A 222 3.14 -2.05 11.17
CA MET A 222 2.38 -0.97 11.79
C MET A 222 3.28 0.12 12.39
N ILE A 223 4.34 -0.24 13.12
CA ILE A 223 5.29 0.73 13.69
C ILE A 223 6.01 1.52 12.59
N VAL A 224 6.46 0.82 11.54
CA VAL A 224 7.13 1.45 10.39
C VAL A 224 6.18 2.37 9.63
N SER A 225 4.94 1.94 9.39
CA SER A 225 3.92 2.75 8.70
C SER A 225 3.42 3.93 9.54
N PHE A 226 3.37 3.78 10.85
CA PHE A 226 3.10 4.88 11.79
C PHE A 226 4.13 6.01 11.63
N SER A 227 5.42 5.66 11.62
CA SER A 227 6.49 6.65 11.40
C SER A 227 6.45 7.23 9.98
N TYR A 228 6.11 6.42 8.97
CA TYR A 228 5.94 6.88 7.59
C TYR A 228 4.79 7.87 7.42
N ALA A 229 3.73 7.77 8.23
CA ALA A 229 2.63 8.73 8.22
C ALA A 229 3.09 10.17 8.51
N SER A 230 4.18 10.37 9.28
CA SER A 230 4.77 11.70 9.50
C SER A 230 5.21 12.38 8.20
N ILE A 231 5.68 11.60 7.25
CA ILE A 231 6.14 12.08 5.94
C ILE A 231 4.93 12.32 5.03
N MET A 232 4.07 11.30 4.88
CA MET A 232 2.90 11.40 4.00
C MET A 232 1.99 12.57 4.35
N SER A 233 1.76 12.82 5.65
CA SER A 233 0.80 13.82 6.11
C SER A 233 1.42 15.20 6.33
N PHE A 234 2.70 15.29 6.69
CA PHE A 234 3.22 16.55 7.24
C PHE A 234 4.49 17.10 6.59
N ILE A 235 5.11 16.39 5.63
CA ILE A 235 6.36 16.88 5.02
C ILE A 235 6.16 18.21 4.27
N SER A 236 5.03 18.41 3.62
CA SER A 236 4.73 19.64 2.88
C SER A 236 4.61 20.85 3.82
N THR A 237 3.86 20.71 4.92
CA THR A 237 3.70 21.76 5.93
C THR A 237 4.98 22.00 6.71
N TYR A 238 5.79 20.95 6.92
CA TYR A 238 7.09 21.09 7.53
C TYR A 238 8.08 21.85 6.64
N ALA A 239 8.16 21.50 5.35
CA ALA A 239 8.97 22.23 4.38
C ALA A 239 8.54 23.71 4.30
N GLU A 240 7.24 24.00 4.35
CA GLU A 240 6.73 25.37 4.41
C GLU A 240 7.22 26.12 5.65
N SER A 241 7.17 25.51 6.84
CA SER A 241 7.66 26.10 8.09
C SER A 241 9.18 26.39 8.10
N LYS A 242 9.92 25.77 7.17
CA LYS A 242 11.37 25.96 6.96
C LYS A 242 11.71 26.83 5.74
N HIS A 243 10.73 27.53 5.18
CA HIS A 243 10.88 28.33 3.94
C HIS A 243 11.31 27.50 2.71
N LEU A 244 11.03 26.19 2.71
CA LEU A 244 11.35 25.25 1.63
C LEU A 244 10.09 24.77 0.86
N ARG A 245 8.98 25.53 0.92
CA ARG A 245 7.69 25.17 0.31
C ARG A 245 7.81 24.76 -1.15
N ASN A 246 8.57 25.52 -1.94
CA ASN A 246 8.75 25.28 -3.38
C ASN A 246 9.47 23.96 -3.70
N TYR A 247 10.11 23.35 -2.72
CA TYR A 247 10.87 22.10 -2.87
C TYR A 247 10.18 20.88 -2.25
N ALA A 248 8.99 21.03 -1.67
CA ALA A 248 8.22 19.91 -1.12
C ALA A 248 7.89 18.85 -2.19
N SER A 249 7.55 19.27 -3.41
CA SER A 249 7.32 18.35 -4.54
C SER A 249 8.60 17.61 -4.96
N LEU A 250 9.74 18.29 -4.93
CA LEU A 250 11.04 17.69 -5.24
C LEU A 250 11.43 16.60 -4.23
N PHE A 251 11.08 16.79 -2.94
CA PHE A 251 11.23 15.74 -1.93
C PHE A 251 10.52 14.44 -2.35
N PHE A 252 9.26 14.52 -2.77
CA PHE A 252 8.51 13.33 -3.18
C PHE A 252 9.07 12.67 -4.44
N ILE A 253 9.59 13.46 -5.38
CA ILE A 253 10.24 12.91 -6.59
C ILE A 253 11.50 12.14 -6.20
N VAL A 254 12.40 12.75 -5.40
CA VAL A 254 13.64 12.12 -4.96
C VAL A 254 13.34 10.89 -4.09
N PHE A 255 12.37 10.99 -3.18
CA PHE A 255 11.87 9.87 -2.38
C PHE A 255 11.41 8.70 -3.26
N ALA A 256 10.57 8.96 -4.27
CA ALA A 256 10.04 7.93 -5.17
C ALA A 256 11.15 7.25 -5.99
N ILE A 257 12.06 8.03 -6.58
CA ILE A 257 13.22 7.52 -7.33
C ILE A 257 14.09 6.65 -6.42
N SER A 258 14.42 7.13 -5.22
CA SER A 258 15.23 6.42 -4.25
C SER A 258 14.58 5.13 -3.78
N MET A 259 13.27 5.15 -3.55
CA MET A 259 12.48 3.99 -3.17
C MET A 259 12.49 2.92 -4.26
N MET A 260 12.41 3.32 -5.54
CA MET A 260 12.36 2.40 -6.68
C MET A 260 13.74 1.82 -7.03
N SER A 261 14.81 2.61 -6.90
CA SER A 261 16.16 2.23 -7.33
C SER A 261 16.70 0.99 -6.60
N LEU A 262 16.42 0.84 -5.31
CA LEU A 262 16.92 -0.29 -4.52
C LEU A 262 16.04 -1.55 -4.59
N ARG A 263 14.83 -1.49 -5.14
CA ARG A 263 13.89 -2.63 -5.18
C ARG A 263 14.48 -3.91 -5.77
N PRO A 264 15.10 -3.89 -6.98
CA PRO A 264 15.65 -5.10 -7.57
C PRO A 264 16.79 -5.70 -6.75
N ILE A 265 17.58 -4.83 -6.10
CA ILE A 265 18.76 -5.22 -5.31
C ILE A 265 18.29 -5.85 -4.00
N THR A 266 17.41 -5.18 -3.26
CA THR A 266 16.93 -5.64 -1.94
C THR A 266 16.13 -6.93 -2.04
N GLY A 267 15.32 -7.11 -3.11
CA GLY A 267 14.63 -8.35 -3.38
C GLY A 267 15.58 -9.53 -3.58
N LYS A 268 16.65 -9.34 -4.38
CA LYS A 268 17.68 -10.37 -4.59
C LYS A 268 18.47 -10.68 -3.32
N ILE A 269 18.78 -9.66 -2.50
CA ILE A 269 19.45 -9.87 -1.20
C ILE A 269 18.55 -10.66 -0.26
N TYR A 270 17.25 -10.32 -0.22
CA TYR A 270 16.26 -11.05 0.56
C TYR A 270 16.25 -12.55 0.20
N ASP A 271 16.17 -12.87 -1.10
CA ASP A 271 16.08 -14.24 -1.58
C ASP A 271 17.37 -15.04 -1.35
N ARG A 272 18.55 -14.39 -1.41
CA ARG A 272 19.85 -15.06 -1.28
C ARG A 272 20.37 -15.16 0.15
N ARG A 273 20.17 -14.09 0.95
CA ARG A 273 20.76 -13.97 2.30
C ARG A 273 19.71 -13.93 3.41
N GLY A 274 18.42 -13.81 3.05
CA GLY A 274 17.32 -13.76 4.00
C GLY A 274 16.92 -12.36 4.40
N ALA A 275 15.76 -12.26 5.08
CA ALA A 275 15.09 -11.02 5.43
C ALA A 275 15.94 -10.07 6.28
N SER A 276 16.73 -10.60 7.23
CA SER A 276 17.51 -9.79 8.16
C SER A 276 18.54 -8.90 7.47
N TYR A 277 19.16 -9.39 6.38
CA TYR A 277 20.13 -8.60 5.61
C TYR A 277 19.50 -7.40 4.89
N VAL A 278 18.19 -7.36 4.76
CA VAL A 278 17.45 -6.20 4.21
C VAL A 278 16.84 -5.37 5.32
N ILE A 279 16.19 -5.98 6.30
CA ILE A 279 15.41 -5.27 7.33
C ILE A 279 16.32 -4.38 8.20
N TYR A 280 17.46 -4.91 8.70
CA TYR A 280 18.35 -4.10 9.56
C TYR A 280 18.86 -2.84 8.85
N PRO A 281 19.54 -2.90 7.68
CA PRO A 281 20.00 -1.69 7.03
C PRO A 281 18.87 -0.77 6.55
N ALA A 282 17.73 -1.33 6.13
CA ALA A 282 16.58 -0.55 5.69
C ALA A 282 15.97 0.28 6.85
N ILE A 283 15.76 -0.31 8.01
CA ILE A 283 15.22 0.39 9.18
C ILE A 283 16.22 1.42 9.72
N ILE A 284 17.52 1.10 9.76
CA ILE A 284 18.56 2.06 10.15
C ILE A 284 18.55 3.26 9.20
N LEU A 285 18.50 3.02 7.89
CA LEU A 285 18.50 4.08 6.89
C LEU A 285 17.22 4.92 6.95
N PHE A 286 16.06 4.30 7.19
CA PHE A 286 14.80 5.01 7.39
C PHE A 286 14.85 5.89 8.64
N SER A 287 15.33 5.36 9.77
CA SER A 287 15.51 6.10 11.01
C SER A 287 16.49 7.26 10.84
N LEU A 288 17.63 7.05 10.15
CA LEU A 288 18.61 8.11 9.84
C LEU A 288 17.95 9.23 9.02
N GLY A 289 17.15 8.90 8.02
CA GLY A 289 16.41 9.88 7.23
C GLY A 289 15.46 10.72 8.09
N LEU A 290 14.77 10.11 9.07
CA LEU A 290 13.89 10.80 10.02
C LEU A 290 14.71 11.70 10.99
N VAL A 291 15.91 11.28 11.41
CA VAL A 291 16.82 12.12 12.20
C VAL A 291 17.25 13.35 11.39
N ILE A 292 17.63 13.16 10.12
CA ILE A 292 17.98 14.29 9.24
C ILE A 292 16.78 15.22 9.08
N LEU A 293 15.56 14.69 8.87
CA LEU A 293 14.34 15.50 8.81
C LEU A 293 14.13 16.31 10.09
N SER A 294 14.44 15.76 11.28
CA SER A 294 14.26 16.50 12.53
C SER A 294 15.08 17.79 12.62
N GLN A 295 16.15 17.90 11.82
CA GLN A 295 17.12 19.00 11.88
C GLN A 295 17.27 19.75 10.55
N ILE A 296 16.34 19.60 9.58
CA ILE A 296 16.48 20.27 8.29
C ILE A 296 16.49 21.80 8.40
N GLN A 297 17.45 22.40 7.69
CA GLN A 297 17.58 23.86 7.52
C GLN A 297 17.90 24.25 6.07
N SER A 298 18.12 23.28 5.20
CA SER A 298 18.53 23.49 3.81
C SER A 298 17.84 22.52 2.84
N LEU A 299 17.80 22.91 1.57
CA LEU A 299 17.34 22.04 0.49
C LEU A 299 18.17 20.73 0.44
N THR A 300 19.47 20.81 0.57
CA THR A 300 20.34 19.63 0.57
C THR A 300 19.96 18.64 1.68
N GLY A 301 19.73 19.14 2.89
CA GLY A 301 19.27 18.30 4.03
C GLY A 301 17.93 17.63 3.73
N LEU A 302 16.99 18.36 3.13
CA LEU A 302 15.68 17.84 2.73
C LEU A 302 15.81 16.70 1.69
N LEU A 303 16.67 16.88 0.67
CA LEU A 303 16.86 15.88 -0.39
C LEU A 303 17.66 14.66 0.09
N VAL A 304 18.67 14.83 0.93
CA VAL A 304 19.40 13.71 1.56
C VAL A 304 18.44 12.89 2.45
N ALA A 305 17.59 13.56 3.22
CA ALA A 305 16.57 12.88 3.98
C ALA A 305 15.61 12.09 3.08
N ALA A 306 15.17 12.67 1.94
CA ALA A 306 14.32 12.00 0.96
C ALA A 306 14.97 10.72 0.42
N VAL A 307 16.26 10.75 0.12
CA VAL A 307 17.02 9.56 -0.31
C VAL A 307 17.05 8.50 0.79
N CYS A 308 17.43 8.86 2.00
CA CYS A 308 17.53 7.93 3.13
C CYS A 308 16.17 7.29 3.45
N VAL A 309 15.12 8.10 3.54
CA VAL A 309 13.76 7.63 3.81
C VAL A 309 13.26 6.76 2.66
N GLY A 310 13.46 7.19 1.41
CA GLY A 310 13.04 6.46 0.22
C GLY A 310 13.68 5.08 0.13
N MET A 311 14.98 5.01 0.28
CA MET A 311 15.73 3.74 0.28
C MET A 311 15.35 2.86 1.48
N GLY A 312 15.22 3.44 2.67
CA GLY A 312 14.92 2.73 3.90
C GLY A 312 13.51 2.16 3.91
N PHE A 313 12.50 3.02 3.86
CA PHE A 313 11.09 2.60 3.83
C PHE A 313 10.78 1.75 2.60
N GLY A 314 11.30 2.17 1.43
CA GLY A 314 11.14 1.46 0.18
C GLY A 314 11.64 0.02 0.22
N SER A 315 12.65 -0.30 1.01
CA SER A 315 13.18 -1.66 1.17
C SER A 315 12.47 -2.41 2.30
N ALA A 316 12.18 -1.74 3.43
CA ALA A 316 11.59 -2.36 4.62
C ALA A 316 10.18 -2.88 4.37
N GLN A 317 9.31 -2.06 3.80
CA GLN A 317 7.87 -2.36 3.64
C GLN A 317 7.61 -3.63 2.82
N PRO A 318 8.15 -3.85 1.60
CA PRO A 318 7.89 -5.07 0.84
C PRO A 318 8.59 -6.29 1.45
N CYS A 319 9.73 -6.09 2.13
CA CYS A 319 10.41 -7.16 2.83
C CYS A 319 9.56 -7.68 4.00
N LEU A 320 8.97 -6.78 4.81
CA LEU A 320 8.06 -7.13 5.89
C LEU A 320 6.78 -7.81 5.36
N GLN A 321 6.21 -7.29 4.26
CA GLN A 321 5.06 -7.91 3.61
C GLN A 321 5.36 -9.33 3.15
N THR A 322 6.49 -9.53 2.45
CA THR A 322 6.92 -10.86 1.99
C THR A 322 7.12 -11.81 3.16
N LEU A 323 7.76 -11.35 4.23
CA LEU A 323 8.02 -12.16 5.41
C LEU A 323 6.73 -12.56 6.16
N ALA A 324 5.73 -11.68 6.21
CA ALA A 324 4.42 -11.96 6.78
C ALA A 324 3.70 -13.07 6.00
N ILE A 325 3.76 -13.01 4.67
CA ILE A 325 3.12 -13.98 3.77
C ILE A 325 3.83 -15.34 3.82
N GLN A 326 5.17 -15.35 3.78
CA GLN A 326 5.97 -16.60 3.82
C GLN A 326 5.81 -17.38 5.13
N GLY A 327 5.43 -16.72 6.22
CA GLY A 327 5.15 -17.36 7.50
C GLY A 327 3.82 -18.13 7.53
N ALA A 328 2.92 -17.89 6.58
CA ALA A 328 1.59 -18.47 6.54
C ALA A 328 1.53 -19.73 5.66
N GLU A 329 0.58 -20.60 5.97
CA GLU A 329 0.25 -21.75 5.11
C GLU A 329 -0.36 -21.27 3.78
N LYS A 330 -0.18 -22.04 2.70
CA LYS A 330 -0.62 -21.64 1.35
C LYS A 330 -2.10 -21.22 1.28
N HIS A 331 -2.96 -21.92 2.01
CA HIS A 331 -4.39 -21.60 2.05
C HIS A 331 -4.72 -20.36 2.91
N ARG A 332 -3.81 -19.91 3.77
CA ARG A 332 -3.97 -18.74 4.66
C ARG A 332 -3.21 -17.50 4.21
N ILE A 333 -2.61 -17.50 3.01
CA ILE A 333 -1.91 -16.33 2.46
C ILE A 333 -2.83 -15.10 2.41
N GLY A 334 -4.12 -15.28 2.07
CA GLY A 334 -5.12 -14.20 2.09
C GLY A 334 -5.30 -13.58 3.48
N HIS A 335 -5.36 -14.42 4.54
CA HIS A 335 -5.45 -13.97 5.93
C HIS A 335 -4.16 -13.24 6.38
N ALA A 336 -2.98 -13.77 6.01
CA ALA A 336 -1.71 -13.12 6.29
C ALA A 336 -1.60 -11.75 5.63
N THR A 337 -2.02 -11.65 4.36
CA THR A 337 -2.07 -10.40 3.61
C THR A 337 -3.03 -9.40 4.24
N SER A 338 -4.25 -9.86 4.57
CA SER A 338 -5.28 -9.06 5.26
C SER A 338 -4.76 -8.53 6.60
N THR A 339 -4.13 -9.40 7.41
CA THR A 339 -3.55 -9.04 8.71
C THR A 339 -2.46 -7.98 8.55
N PHE A 340 -1.55 -8.19 7.59
CA PHE A 340 -0.46 -7.24 7.33
C PHE A 340 -0.98 -5.86 6.92
N PHE A 341 -1.88 -5.79 5.94
CA PHE A 341 -2.41 -4.52 5.48
C PHE A 341 -3.33 -3.85 6.50
N THR A 342 -4.09 -4.61 7.30
CA THR A 342 -4.88 -4.03 8.41
C THR A 342 -3.96 -3.31 9.40
N MET A 343 -2.88 -3.95 9.83
CA MET A 343 -1.92 -3.34 10.75
C MET A 343 -1.18 -2.16 10.11
N TYR A 344 -0.81 -2.28 8.85
CA TYR A 344 -0.17 -1.21 8.09
C TYR A 344 -1.06 0.03 7.97
N ASP A 345 -2.33 -0.14 7.57
CA ASP A 345 -3.29 0.95 7.42
C ASP A 345 -3.64 1.59 8.78
N LEU A 346 -3.77 0.78 9.84
CA LEU A 346 -3.92 1.28 11.22
C LEU A 346 -2.70 2.11 11.65
N GLY A 347 -1.49 1.68 11.29
CA GLY A 347 -0.28 2.46 11.55
C GLY A 347 -0.32 3.83 10.90
N ILE A 348 -0.69 3.92 9.61
CA ILE A 348 -0.85 5.21 8.92
C ILE A 348 -1.95 6.05 9.55
N ALA A 349 -3.12 5.48 9.81
CA ALA A 349 -4.26 6.21 10.38
C ALA A 349 -3.95 6.77 11.77
N LEU A 350 -3.41 5.93 12.68
CA LEU A 350 -3.00 6.35 14.01
C LEU A 350 -1.85 7.36 13.94
N GLY A 351 -0.89 7.14 13.04
CA GLY A 351 0.23 8.04 12.83
C GLY A 351 -0.23 9.43 12.38
N SER A 352 -1.13 9.51 11.40
CA SER A 352 -1.65 10.80 10.93
C SER A 352 -2.33 11.61 12.03
N VAL A 353 -3.09 10.96 12.91
CA VAL A 353 -3.79 11.65 14.02
C VAL A 353 -2.83 11.98 15.17
N LEU A 354 -2.14 10.95 15.70
CA LEU A 354 -1.34 11.11 16.91
C LEU A 354 -0.10 11.99 16.67
N LEU A 355 0.56 11.86 15.51
CA LEU A 355 1.70 12.71 15.18
C LEU A 355 1.27 14.14 14.86
N GLY A 356 0.08 14.36 14.29
CA GLY A 356 -0.50 15.69 14.16
C GLY A 356 -0.69 16.39 15.50
N LEU A 357 -1.22 15.67 16.50
CA LEU A 357 -1.32 16.17 17.89
C LEU A 357 0.06 16.41 18.54
N LEU A 358 1.03 15.55 18.24
CA LEU A 358 2.39 15.71 18.75
C LEU A 358 3.07 16.93 18.14
N ILE A 359 2.91 17.15 16.82
CA ILE A 359 3.43 18.33 16.13
C ILE A 359 2.86 19.63 16.73
N SER A 360 1.55 19.66 16.99
CA SER A 360 0.90 20.85 17.58
C SER A 360 1.41 21.19 18.98
N LYS A 361 1.88 20.20 19.74
CA LYS A 361 2.38 20.38 21.12
C LYS A 361 3.89 20.57 21.22
N GLN A 362 4.66 19.82 20.44
CA GLN A 362 6.12 19.72 20.56
C GLN A 362 6.87 20.14 19.27
N GLY A 363 6.14 20.43 18.20
CA GLY A 363 6.70 20.81 16.92
C GLY A 363 7.21 19.65 16.05
N TYR A 364 7.59 19.98 14.82
CA TYR A 364 8.00 19.01 13.81
C TYR A 364 9.30 18.27 14.16
N SER A 365 10.33 19.01 14.63
CA SER A 365 11.66 18.43 14.91
C SER A 365 11.58 17.32 15.95
N PHE A 366 10.88 17.56 17.06
CA PHE A 366 10.65 16.55 18.09
C PHE A 366 9.88 15.34 17.52
N THR A 367 8.85 15.58 16.74
CA THR A 367 8.02 14.52 16.16
C THR A 367 8.81 13.61 15.21
N TYR A 368 9.66 14.16 14.34
CA TYR A 368 10.53 13.35 13.48
C TYR A 368 11.56 12.56 14.29
N LEU A 369 12.12 13.14 15.35
CA LEU A 369 13.04 12.43 16.23
C LEU A 369 12.33 11.30 17.00
N PHE A 370 11.11 11.52 17.47
CA PHE A 370 10.28 10.49 18.08
C PHE A 370 9.99 9.34 17.10
N CYS A 371 9.63 9.65 15.85
CA CYS A 371 9.44 8.65 14.79
C CYS A 371 10.75 7.88 14.49
N ALA A 372 11.90 8.54 14.50
CA ALA A 372 13.19 7.89 14.31
C ALA A 372 13.47 6.89 15.44
N LEU A 373 13.23 7.30 16.69
CA LEU A 373 13.41 6.45 17.87
C LEU A 373 12.46 5.24 17.85
N THR A 374 11.18 5.44 17.57
CA THR A 374 10.21 4.34 17.49
C THR A 374 10.55 3.37 16.37
N THR A 375 11.02 3.87 15.22
CA THR A 375 11.47 3.07 14.09
C THR A 375 12.69 2.24 14.44
N ILE A 376 13.73 2.82 15.05
CA ILE A 376 14.95 2.07 15.42
C ILE A 376 14.68 1.05 16.52
N LEU A 377 13.82 1.36 17.48
CA LEU A 377 13.40 0.44 18.53
C LEU A 377 12.63 -0.77 17.97
N SER A 378 11.97 -0.65 16.81
CA SER A 378 11.34 -1.79 16.14
C SER A 378 12.36 -2.89 15.75
N LEU A 379 13.65 -2.56 15.61
CA LEU A 379 14.70 -3.55 15.39
C LEU A 379 14.91 -4.48 16.59
N LEU A 380 14.74 -3.99 17.81
CA LEU A 380 14.81 -4.84 19.01
C LEU A 380 13.66 -5.86 18.99
N PHE A 381 12.47 -5.41 18.60
CA PHE A 381 11.32 -6.29 18.42
C PHE A 381 11.59 -7.33 17.30
N TYR A 382 12.16 -6.89 16.17
CA TYR A 382 12.54 -7.81 15.09
C TYR A 382 13.59 -8.83 15.53
N ALA A 383 14.61 -8.44 16.29
CA ALA A 383 15.65 -9.31 16.78
C ALA A 383 15.07 -10.46 17.66
N VAL A 384 14.09 -10.14 18.51
CA VAL A 384 13.38 -11.15 19.32
C VAL A 384 12.63 -12.15 18.43
N ILE A 385 11.94 -11.67 17.38
CA ILE A 385 11.22 -12.53 16.42
C ILE A 385 12.19 -13.42 15.65
N ALA A 386 13.30 -12.85 15.16
CA ALA A 386 14.29 -13.55 14.35
C ALA A 386 15.01 -14.66 15.14
N ASN A 387 15.31 -14.40 16.42
CA ASN A 387 15.96 -15.39 17.30
C ASN A 387 15.02 -16.57 17.63
N ARG A 388 13.73 -16.30 17.85
CA ARG A 388 12.75 -17.38 18.10
C ARG A 388 12.61 -18.35 16.92
N LYS A 389 12.83 -17.88 15.68
CA LYS A 389 12.80 -18.74 14.47
C LYS A 389 14.07 -19.60 14.30
N LYS A 390 15.18 -19.28 14.99
CA LYS A 390 16.42 -20.09 14.95
C LYS A 390 16.41 -21.22 15.98
N THR A 391 15.58 -21.08 17.02
CA THR A 391 15.51 -22.06 18.14
C THR A 391 14.30 -23.01 18.02
N ALA A 392 13.42 -22.81 17.06
CA ALA A 392 12.30 -23.69 16.70
C ALA A 392 12.58 -24.42 15.36
#